data_fcabe4a409af029cf50993f75ccbd8fe
#
_entry.id   fcabe4a409af029cf50993f75ccbd8fe
#
_cell.length_a   1.000
_cell.length_b   1.000
_cell.length_c   1.000
_cell.angle_alpha   90.00
_cell.angle_beta   90.00
_cell.angle_gamma   90.00
#
_symmetry.space_group_name_H-M   'P 1'
#
loop_
_entity.id
_entity.type
_entity.pdbx_description
1 polymer ?
#
loop_
_entity_poly.entity_id
_entity_poly.type
_entity_poly.pdbx_seq_one_letter_code
_entity_poly.pdbx_strand_id
1 'polypeptide(L)'
;MTYDFLQHYWWFIISLLGGLLVFLLFVQGANSMIFQLGKTEEERRMLINSTGRKWQFTFTTLVTFGGAFFASFPLFYSTSFGGAYWVWVLILFTFIIQAISYEFQNKAGNLFGVRTFQTGLIINGILGPLLLGGAVATFFTGSNFIVEKGNITDFTQPVISHWANGSRGLDVLLNPWVVIFGISVVFLARILGTLYINNNVNDDIIRGRVRKQLLVNTVLFLLFFLPFLIVTLVGEGYAVNEAGVIVMEPMKYLNNLLAMWPLAIILLVGVVLLLFGIVKTVLKPEYVRGIWPAGIGVVLVVLVLFLIAGWNNTAYYPSTAELQSSLTLQNSSSSEFTLKAMFYVSFLVPFVLAYIVYAWRAIDKKAIDREEIAEDDHAY
;
A
#
# COMPACT_ATOMS: atom_id res chain seq x y z
N MET A 1 26.19 17.02 1.52
CA MET A 1 24.80 16.74 1.13
C MET A 1 24.00 18.00 1.44
N THR A 2 23.21 18.46 0.49
CA THR A 2 22.32 19.61 0.69
C THR A 2 21.04 19.14 1.41
N TYR A 3 20.35 20.06 2.09
CA TYR A 3 19.08 19.75 2.74
C TYR A 3 18.02 19.30 1.72
N ASP A 4 17.94 19.95 0.57
CA ASP A 4 17.07 19.57 -0.54
C ASP A 4 17.31 18.13 -1.02
N PHE A 5 18.58 17.72 -1.18
CA PHE A 5 18.92 16.33 -1.51
C PHE A 5 18.37 15.35 -0.48
N LEU A 6 18.48 15.66 0.82
CA LEU A 6 17.98 14.79 1.89
C LEU A 6 16.44 14.67 1.88
N GLN A 7 15.73 15.75 1.59
CA GLN A 7 14.26 15.75 1.45
C GLN A 7 13.83 14.85 0.30
N HIS A 8 14.44 14.98 -0.88
CA HIS A 8 14.17 14.14 -2.06
C HIS A 8 14.57 12.69 -1.83
N TYR A 9 15.68 12.41 -1.16
CA TYR A 9 16.14 11.08 -0.81
C TYR A 9 15.11 10.36 0.09
N TRP A 10 14.63 11.04 1.14
CA TRP A 10 13.66 10.44 2.05
C TRP A 10 12.29 10.25 1.41
N TRP A 11 11.90 11.15 0.51
CA TRP A 11 10.71 10.93 -0.30
C TRP A 11 10.83 9.69 -1.19
N PHE A 12 11.99 9.48 -1.81
CA PHE A 12 12.28 8.27 -2.58
C PHE A 12 12.19 7.01 -1.71
N ILE A 13 12.78 7.00 -0.51
CA ILE A 13 12.72 5.85 0.42
C ILE A 13 11.27 5.54 0.83
N ILE A 14 10.49 6.55 1.18
CA ILE A 14 9.07 6.40 1.51
C ILE A 14 8.28 5.86 0.31
N SER A 15 8.53 6.38 -0.86
CA SER A 15 7.89 5.92 -2.10
C SER A 15 8.19 4.44 -2.38
N LEU A 16 9.43 4.01 -2.16
CA LEU A 16 9.83 2.61 -2.26
C LEU A 16 9.15 1.73 -1.21
N LEU A 17 9.09 2.19 0.04
CA LEU A 17 8.36 1.47 1.11
C LEU A 17 6.88 1.34 0.79
N GLY A 18 6.25 2.39 0.23
CA GLY A 18 4.88 2.35 -0.27
C GLY A 18 4.69 1.29 -1.36
N GLY A 19 5.61 1.21 -2.32
CA GLY A 19 5.62 0.17 -3.35
C GLY A 19 5.74 -1.24 -2.79
N LEU A 20 6.66 -1.45 -1.84
CA LEU A 20 6.82 -2.72 -1.14
C LEU A 20 5.58 -3.10 -0.32
N LEU A 21 4.94 -2.13 0.35
CA LEU A 21 3.70 -2.35 1.08
C LEU A 21 2.58 -2.83 0.14
N VAL A 22 2.40 -2.17 -1.01
CA VAL A 22 1.37 -2.57 -1.98
C VAL A 22 1.66 -3.97 -2.56
N PHE A 23 2.92 -4.32 -2.81
CA PHE A 23 3.28 -5.69 -3.17
C PHE A 23 2.85 -6.70 -2.09
N LEU A 24 3.13 -6.41 -0.81
CA LEU A 24 2.82 -7.29 0.30
C LEU A 24 1.31 -7.42 0.58
N LEU A 25 0.46 -6.57 0.02
CA LEU A 25 -1.00 -6.72 0.09
C LEU A 25 -1.50 -8.00 -0.61
N PHE A 26 -0.62 -8.82 -1.20
CA PHE A 26 -1.01 -10.16 -1.66
C PHE A 26 -1.62 -11.00 -0.53
N VAL A 27 -1.21 -10.80 0.72
CA VAL A 27 -1.79 -11.45 1.91
C VAL A 27 -3.27 -11.09 2.03
N GLN A 28 -3.59 -9.79 2.02
CA GLN A 28 -4.96 -9.29 2.09
C GLN A 28 -5.78 -9.75 0.89
N GLY A 29 -5.19 -9.68 -0.30
CA GLY A 29 -5.82 -10.13 -1.53
C GLY A 29 -6.20 -11.60 -1.50
N ALA A 30 -5.31 -12.48 -1.07
CA ALA A 30 -5.58 -13.91 -0.93
C ALA A 30 -6.64 -14.17 0.16
N ASN A 31 -6.55 -13.49 1.30
CA ASN A 31 -7.53 -13.60 2.40
C ASN A 31 -8.94 -13.21 1.94
N SER A 32 -9.07 -12.17 1.11
CA SER A 32 -10.38 -11.74 0.58
C SER A 32 -11.07 -12.81 -0.28
N MET A 33 -10.33 -13.84 -0.73
CA MET A 33 -10.81 -14.88 -1.63
C MET A 33 -10.86 -16.28 -1.01
N ILE A 34 -10.71 -16.42 0.32
CA ILE A 34 -10.65 -17.72 1.01
C ILE A 34 -11.80 -18.64 0.59
N PHE A 35 -13.05 -18.18 0.59
CA PHE A 35 -14.21 -18.99 0.18
C PHE A 35 -14.39 -19.10 -1.34
N GLN A 36 -13.70 -18.26 -2.12
CA GLN A 36 -13.75 -18.36 -3.58
C GLN A 36 -12.74 -19.40 -4.10
N LEU A 37 -11.55 -19.45 -3.53
CA LEU A 37 -10.48 -20.37 -3.89
C LEU A 37 -10.58 -21.70 -3.14
N GLY A 38 -10.89 -21.67 -1.82
CA GLY A 38 -11.02 -22.85 -0.96
C GLY A 38 -12.48 -23.25 -0.76
N LYS A 39 -12.93 -24.36 -1.37
CA LYS A 39 -14.31 -24.86 -1.25
C LYS A 39 -14.44 -25.83 -0.08
N THR A 40 -13.42 -26.63 0.19
CA THR A 40 -13.36 -27.53 1.34
C THR A 40 -12.65 -26.87 2.51
N GLU A 41 -12.77 -27.42 3.70
CA GLU A 41 -12.06 -26.93 4.88
C GLU A 41 -10.55 -27.10 4.74
N GLU A 42 -10.10 -28.23 4.23
CA GLU A 42 -8.71 -28.52 3.94
C GLU A 42 -8.10 -27.51 2.95
N GLU A 43 -8.80 -27.23 1.85
CA GLU A 43 -8.37 -26.20 0.88
C GLU A 43 -8.22 -24.82 1.54
N ARG A 44 -9.16 -24.43 2.42
CA ARG A 44 -9.07 -23.16 3.16
C ARG A 44 -7.90 -23.14 4.14
N ARG A 45 -7.63 -24.25 4.84
CA ARG A 45 -6.44 -24.38 5.71
C ARG A 45 -5.15 -24.18 4.92
N MET A 46 -5.01 -24.78 3.72
CA MET A 46 -3.84 -24.55 2.86
C MET A 46 -3.66 -23.08 2.50
N LEU A 47 -4.76 -22.37 2.11
CA LEU A 47 -4.72 -20.95 1.78
C LEU A 47 -4.31 -20.10 2.98
N ILE A 48 -4.92 -20.35 4.14
CA ILE A 48 -4.68 -19.58 5.37
C ILE A 48 -3.27 -19.84 5.90
N ASN A 49 -2.78 -21.08 5.88
CA ASN A 49 -1.42 -21.41 6.26
C ASN A 49 -0.39 -20.68 5.35
N SER A 50 -0.67 -20.64 4.04
CA SER A 50 0.17 -19.92 3.07
C SER A 50 0.30 -18.42 3.39
N THR A 51 -0.82 -17.75 3.65
CA THR A 51 -0.83 -16.31 3.96
C THR A 51 -0.43 -16.03 5.41
N GLY A 52 -0.74 -16.93 6.34
CA GLY A 52 -0.39 -16.86 7.74
C GLY A 52 1.11 -16.77 8.00
N ARG A 53 1.92 -17.44 7.18
CA ARG A 53 3.39 -17.35 7.24
C ARG A 53 3.94 -16.00 6.79
N LYS A 54 3.11 -15.09 6.21
CA LYS A 54 3.56 -13.84 5.59
C LYS A 54 2.87 -12.58 6.11
N TRP A 55 1.77 -12.67 6.85
CA TRP A 55 0.98 -11.51 7.24
C TRP A 55 1.76 -10.48 8.06
N GLN A 56 2.71 -10.94 8.87
CA GLN A 56 3.56 -10.06 9.66
C GLN A 56 4.44 -9.15 8.79
N PHE A 57 4.90 -9.61 7.62
CA PHE A 57 5.69 -8.78 6.71
C PHE A 57 4.87 -7.58 6.22
N THR A 58 3.59 -7.78 5.90
CA THR A 58 2.71 -6.69 5.47
C THR A 58 2.49 -5.68 6.60
N PHE A 59 2.13 -6.16 7.78
CA PHE A 59 1.88 -5.29 8.93
C PHE A 59 3.13 -4.53 9.36
N THR A 60 4.27 -5.20 9.46
CA THR A 60 5.54 -4.56 9.80
C THR A 60 5.94 -3.51 8.76
N THR A 61 5.74 -3.78 7.47
CA THR A 61 6.02 -2.80 6.41
C THR A 61 5.09 -1.59 6.49
N LEU A 62 3.81 -1.78 6.83
CA LEU A 62 2.87 -0.68 7.07
C LEU A 62 3.35 0.22 8.23
N VAL A 63 3.76 -0.39 9.35
CA VAL A 63 4.29 0.34 10.51
C VAL A 63 5.59 1.06 10.14
N THR A 64 6.48 0.42 9.37
CA THR A 64 7.74 1.03 8.90
C THR A 64 7.47 2.21 7.97
N PHE A 65 6.49 2.10 7.08
CA PHE A 65 6.07 3.20 6.20
C PHE A 65 5.57 4.40 7.01
N GLY A 66 4.70 4.18 8.00
CA GLY A 66 4.23 5.23 8.91
C GLY A 66 5.37 5.84 9.74
N GLY A 67 6.28 5.00 10.26
CA GLY A 67 7.47 5.44 11.00
C GLY A 67 8.45 6.26 10.15
N ALA A 68 8.63 5.90 8.88
CA ALA A 68 9.44 6.67 7.94
C ALA A 68 8.83 8.07 7.69
N PHE A 69 7.50 8.16 7.53
CA PHE A 69 6.83 9.46 7.46
C PHE A 69 6.97 10.26 8.75
N PHE A 70 6.77 9.64 9.90
CA PHE A 70 6.94 10.31 11.20
C PHE A 70 8.32 10.94 11.33
N ALA A 71 9.36 10.22 10.98
CA ALA A 71 10.74 10.67 11.13
C ALA A 71 11.16 11.69 10.06
N SER A 72 10.74 11.52 8.80
CA SER A 72 11.18 12.35 7.67
C SER A 72 10.28 13.54 7.40
N PHE A 73 8.94 13.37 7.56
CA PHE A 73 7.91 14.38 7.28
C PHE A 73 6.91 14.48 8.44
N PRO A 74 7.35 14.94 9.62
CA PRO A 74 6.54 14.94 10.84
C PRO A 74 5.25 15.75 10.71
N LEU A 75 5.23 16.82 9.92
CA LEU A 75 4.02 17.61 9.71
C LEU A 75 2.96 16.80 8.92
N PHE A 76 3.37 15.99 7.92
CA PHE A 76 2.45 15.07 7.27
C PHE A 76 1.93 14.02 8.25
N TYR A 77 2.80 13.46 9.06
CA TYR A 77 2.39 12.46 10.04
C TYR A 77 1.35 13.02 11.02
N SER A 78 1.58 14.20 11.57
CA SER A 78 0.61 14.84 12.48
C SER A 78 -0.70 15.21 11.76
N THR A 79 -0.63 15.66 10.51
CA THR A 79 -1.80 16.08 9.73
C THR A 79 -2.63 14.89 9.24
N SER A 80 -1.99 13.87 8.69
CA SER A 80 -2.67 12.69 8.14
C SER A 80 -3.02 11.67 9.23
N PHE A 81 -2.02 11.17 9.98
CA PHE A 81 -2.27 10.14 11.00
C PHE A 81 -2.98 10.71 12.23
N GLY A 82 -2.63 11.92 12.65
CA GLY A 82 -3.27 12.62 13.75
C GLY A 82 -4.60 13.28 13.36
N GLY A 83 -4.67 13.93 12.19
CA GLY A 83 -5.86 14.66 11.73
C GLY A 83 -6.95 13.75 11.17
N ALA A 84 -6.59 12.84 10.23
CA ALA A 84 -7.49 11.84 9.66
C ALA A 84 -7.52 10.56 10.50
N TYR A 85 -7.48 10.68 11.82
CA TYR A 85 -7.21 9.56 12.71
C TYR A 85 -8.25 8.44 12.62
N TRP A 86 -9.52 8.71 12.31
CA TRP A 86 -10.53 7.67 12.18
C TRP A 86 -10.22 6.69 11.03
N VAL A 87 -9.72 7.18 9.91
CA VAL A 87 -9.31 6.30 8.79
C VAL A 87 -8.15 5.40 9.23
N TRP A 88 -7.16 5.98 9.91
CA TRP A 88 -6.01 5.20 10.39
C TRP A 88 -6.35 4.22 11.51
N VAL A 89 -7.27 4.60 12.42
CA VAL A 89 -7.80 3.69 13.45
C VAL A 89 -8.56 2.52 12.80
N LEU A 90 -9.36 2.78 11.77
CA LEU A 90 -10.05 1.71 11.04
C LEU A 90 -9.07 0.79 10.32
N ILE A 91 -8.02 1.33 9.68
CA ILE A 91 -6.95 0.53 9.07
C ILE A 91 -6.33 -0.37 10.15
N LEU A 92 -5.87 0.21 11.26
CA LEU A 92 -5.27 -0.54 12.36
C LEU A 92 -6.21 -1.63 12.88
N PHE A 93 -7.49 -1.31 13.05
CA PHE A 93 -8.48 -2.25 13.54
C PHE A 93 -8.66 -3.45 12.60
N THR A 94 -8.63 -3.23 11.28
CA THR A 94 -8.68 -4.35 10.32
C THR A 94 -7.48 -5.29 10.46
N PHE A 95 -6.28 -4.75 10.71
CA PHE A 95 -5.07 -5.57 10.93
C PHE A 95 -5.08 -6.28 12.28
N ILE A 96 -5.68 -5.69 13.32
CA ILE A 96 -5.89 -6.36 14.62
C ILE A 96 -6.85 -7.56 14.43
N ILE A 97 -7.95 -7.38 13.70
CA ILE A 97 -8.87 -8.49 13.36
C ILE A 97 -8.13 -9.59 12.61
N GLN A 98 -7.25 -9.24 11.67
CA GLN A 98 -6.42 -10.22 10.95
C GLN A 98 -5.52 -11.01 11.89
N ALA A 99 -4.79 -10.32 12.78
CA ALA A 99 -3.89 -10.97 13.74
C ALA A 99 -4.64 -11.96 14.63
N ILE A 100 -5.74 -11.52 15.24
CA ILE A 100 -6.60 -12.36 16.07
C ILE A 100 -7.13 -13.55 15.25
N SER A 101 -7.50 -13.32 14.00
CA SER A 101 -8.07 -14.39 13.15
C SER A 101 -7.05 -15.47 12.82
N TYR A 102 -5.79 -15.13 12.57
CA TYR A 102 -4.75 -16.13 12.37
C TYR A 102 -4.45 -16.90 13.65
N GLU A 103 -4.29 -16.21 14.78
CA GLU A 103 -3.82 -16.82 16.02
C GLU A 103 -4.86 -17.69 16.71
N PHE A 104 -6.16 -17.36 16.61
CA PHE A 104 -7.19 -17.98 17.44
C PHE A 104 -8.14 -18.93 16.71
N GLN A 105 -8.13 -18.99 15.38
CA GLN A 105 -9.09 -19.82 14.65
C GLN A 105 -9.01 -21.32 14.98
N ASN A 106 -7.80 -21.85 15.22
CA ASN A 106 -7.56 -23.27 15.49
C ASN A 106 -7.25 -23.56 16.97
N LYS A 107 -7.37 -22.58 17.88
CA LYS A 107 -7.11 -22.79 19.31
C LYS A 107 -8.20 -23.64 19.98
N ALA A 108 -7.79 -24.54 20.88
CA ALA A 108 -8.70 -25.29 21.71
C ALA A 108 -9.60 -24.32 22.52
N GLY A 109 -10.90 -24.59 22.55
CA GLY A 109 -11.88 -23.71 23.22
C GLY A 109 -12.36 -22.51 22.39
N ASN A 110 -12.11 -22.49 21.08
CA ASN A 110 -12.67 -21.48 20.19
C ASN A 110 -14.21 -21.48 20.23
N LEU A 111 -14.79 -20.48 20.92
CA LEU A 111 -16.24 -20.31 21.07
C LEU A 111 -16.94 -19.76 19.84
N PHE A 112 -16.23 -18.98 19.00
CA PHE A 112 -16.79 -18.31 17.85
C PHE A 112 -16.81 -19.17 16.58
N GLY A 113 -16.07 -20.26 16.56
CA GLY A 113 -15.92 -21.14 15.43
C GLY A 113 -14.97 -20.62 14.35
N VAL A 114 -14.38 -21.52 13.58
CA VAL A 114 -13.35 -21.24 12.56
C VAL A 114 -13.86 -20.26 11.50
N ARG A 115 -15.13 -20.38 11.07
CA ARG A 115 -15.71 -19.50 10.04
C ARG A 115 -15.75 -18.02 10.43
N THR A 116 -15.93 -17.70 11.70
CA THR A 116 -15.94 -16.32 12.18
C THR A 116 -14.57 -15.68 11.97
N PHE A 117 -13.50 -16.39 12.32
CA PHE A 117 -12.14 -15.91 12.08
C PHE A 117 -11.78 -15.85 10.60
N GLN A 118 -12.22 -16.81 9.77
CA GLN A 118 -12.07 -16.72 8.32
C GLN A 118 -12.79 -15.51 7.75
N THR A 119 -13.96 -15.14 8.27
CA THR A 119 -14.66 -13.91 7.91
C THR A 119 -13.87 -12.68 8.34
N GLY A 120 -13.22 -12.70 9.51
CA GLY A 120 -12.31 -11.65 9.97
C GLY A 120 -11.14 -11.43 8.99
N LEU A 121 -10.56 -12.50 8.45
CA LEU A 121 -9.52 -12.41 7.42
C LEU A 121 -10.05 -11.77 6.13
N ILE A 122 -11.29 -12.08 5.72
CA ILE A 122 -11.92 -11.46 4.55
C ILE A 122 -12.18 -9.97 4.79
N ILE A 123 -12.65 -9.59 5.98
CA ILE A 123 -12.87 -8.18 6.34
C ILE A 123 -11.56 -7.39 6.19
N ASN A 124 -10.46 -7.87 6.79
CA ASN A 124 -9.15 -7.25 6.58
C ASN A 124 -8.74 -7.28 5.10
N GLY A 125 -8.97 -8.40 4.42
CA GLY A 125 -8.61 -8.60 3.02
C GLY A 125 -9.29 -7.62 2.04
N ILE A 126 -10.41 -7.04 2.42
CA ILE A 126 -11.16 -6.05 1.63
C ILE A 126 -10.94 -4.64 2.18
N LEU A 127 -11.24 -4.42 3.47
CA LEU A 127 -11.20 -3.07 4.06
C LEU A 127 -9.78 -2.55 4.21
N GLY A 128 -8.78 -3.41 4.51
CA GLY A 128 -7.39 -2.99 4.61
C GLY A 128 -6.90 -2.32 3.32
N PRO A 129 -6.90 -3.03 2.16
CA PRO A 129 -6.52 -2.44 0.87
C PRO A 129 -7.41 -1.27 0.43
N LEU A 130 -8.73 -1.32 0.70
CA LEU A 130 -9.66 -0.24 0.37
C LEU A 130 -9.27 1.07 1.07
N LEU A 131 -9.07 1.02 2.38
CA LEU A 131 -8.76 2.19 3.18
C LEU A 131 -7.34 2.70 2.93
N LEU A 132 -6.36 1.81 2.76
CA LEU A 132 -4.99 2.19 2.38
C LEU A 132 -4.96 2.84 0.99
N GLY A 133 -5.69 2.26 0.02
CA GLY A 133 -5.85 2.86 -1.30
C GLY A 133 -6.53 4.23 -1.21
N GLY A 134 -7.59 4.36 -0.42
CA GLY A 134 -8.24 5.65 -0.17
C GLY A 134 -7.28 6.68 0.43
N ALA A 135 -6.47 6.30 1.42
CA ALA A 135 -5.46 7.18 2.00
C ALA A 135 -4.41 7.62 0.96
N VAL A 136 -3.98 6.72 0.06
CA VAL A 136 -3.05 7.08 -1.04
C VAL A 136 -3.73 7.97 -2.09
N ALA A 137 -5.00 7.77 -2.41
CA ALA A 137 -5.72 8.62 -3.35
C ALA A 137 -5.70 10.10 -2.94
N THR A 138 -5.67 10.39 -1.63
CA THR A 138 -5.63 11.77 -1.12
C THR A 138 -4.36 12.53 -1.44
N PHE A 139 -3.28 11.87 -1.85
CA PHE A 139 -2.07 12.52 -2.38
C PHE A 139 -2.34 13.24 -3.72
N PHE A 140 -3.43 12.86 -4.40
CA PHE A 140 -3.83 13.46 -5.68
C PHE A 140 -5.12 14.26 -5.57
N THR A 141 -6.09 13.79 -4.77
CA THR A 141 -7.41 14.42 -4.65
C THR A 141 -7.49 15.44 -3.54
N GLY A 142 -6.51 15.47 -2.64
CA GLY A 142 -6.49 16.33 -1.46
C GLY A 142 -7.31 15.81 -0.28
N SER A 143 -7.17 16.50 0.85
CA SER A 143 -7.78 16.21 2.14
C SER A 143 -8.20 17.50 2.84
N ASN A 144 -9.18 17.40 3.72
CA ASN A 144 -9.83 18.58 4.34
C ASN A 144 -9.14 18.97 5.67
N PHE A 145 -7.96 19.59 5.58
CA PHE A 145 -7.18 20.01 6.73
C PHE A 145 -6.67 21.45 6.59
N ILE A 146 -6.29 22.06 7.70
CA ILE A 146 -5.69 23.40 7.79
C ILE A 146 -4.39 23.29 8.59
N VAL A 147 -3.38 24.04 8.18
CA VAL A 147 -2.07 24.15 8.85
C VAL A 147 -1.85 25.58 9.31
N GLU A 148 -1.86 25.79 10.61
CA GLU A 148 -1.59 27.07 11.26
C GLU A 148 -0.07 27.27 11.42
N LYS A 149 0.58 27.71 10.35
CA LYS A 149 2.05 27.84 10.32
C LYS A 149 2.62 28.76 11.39
N GLY A 150 1.85 29.79 11.82
CA GLY A 150 2.24 30.68 12.91
C GLY A 150 2.44 29.95 14.25
N ASN A 151 1.69 28.89 14.48
CA ASN A 151 1.72 28.12 15.73
C ASN A 151 3.01 27.29 15.91
N ILE A 152 3.80 27.09 14.83
CA ILE A 152 5.09 26.38 14.91
C ILE A 152 6.04 27.05 15.90
N THR A 153 5.96 28.38 16.04
CA THR A 153 6.82 29.18 16.93
C THR A 153 6.07 29.70 18.16
N ASP A 154 4.77 29.48 18.28
CA ASP A 154 3.94 29.95 19.38
C ASP A 154 3.61 28.80 20.34
N PHE A 155 4.31 28.73 21.46
CA PHE A 155 4.08 27.72 22.50
C PHE A 155 2.74 27.87 23.23
N THR A 156 2.03 28.99 23.07
CA THR A 156 0.70 29.19 23.64
C THR A 156 -0.41 28.55 22.78
N GLN A 157 -0.09 28.24 21.50
CA GLN A 157 -0.99 27.60 20.56
C GLN A 157 -0.33 26.33 19.96
N PRO A 158 -0.31 25.22 20.71
CA PRO A 158 0.46 24.04 20.33
C PRO A 158 -0.12 23.26 19.14
N VAL A 159 -1.34 23.57 18.69
CA VAL A 159 -1.97 22.89 17.57
C VAL A 159 -1.49 23.50 16.26
N ILE A 160 -0.67 22.76 15.52
CA ILE A 160 -0.09 23.20 14.23
C ILE A 160 -1.00 22.83 13.07
N SER A 161 -1.61 21.64 13.10
CA SER A 161 -2.51 21.17 12.03
C SER A 161 -3.77 20.55 12.63
N HIS A 162 -4.89 20.76 11.96
CA HIS A 162 -6.17 20.19 12.37
C HIS A 162 -7.04 19.87 11.15
N TRP A 163 -7.93 18.91 11.33
CA TRP A 163 -8.96 18.61 10.33
C TRP A 163 -10.04 19.67 10.34
N ALA A 164 -10.43 20.20 9.19
CA ALA A 164 -11.34 21.34 9.08
C ALA A 164 -12.80 21.02 9.51
N ASN A 165 -13.14 19.73 9.60
CA ASN A 165 -14.47 19.29 10.04
C ASN A 165 -14.39 18.15 11.08
N GLY A 166 -15.52 17.82 11.69
CA GLY A 166 -15.62 16.80 12.74
C GLY A 166 -15.50 15.36 12.26
N SER A 167 -15.44 15.10 10.94
CA SER A 167 -15.33 13.75 10.36
C SER A 167 -13.96 13.11 10.60
N ARG A 168 -12.93 13.95 10.77
CA ARG A 168 -11.54 13.55 11.03
C ARG A 168 -11.07 12.43 10.08
N GLY A 169 -11.24 12.67 8.79
CA GLY A 169 -10.78 11.81 7.71
C GLY A 169 -11.86 10.94 7.06
N LEU A 170 -13.01 10.69 7.72
CA LEU A 170 -14.06 9.87 7.10
C LEU A 170 -14.74 10.55 5.90
N ASP A 171 -14.72 11.88 5.83
CA ASP A 171 -15.21 12.65 4.69
C ASP A 171 -14.47 12.35 3.39
N VAL A 172 -13.24 11.88 3.46
CA VAL A 172 -12.46 11.45 2.29
C VAL A 172 -13.16 10.30 1.54
N LEU A 173 -13.87 9.44 2.25
CA LEU A 173 -14.64 8.33 1.68
C LEU A 173 -15.91 8.79 0.94
N LEU A 174 -16.30 10.06 1.06
CA LEU A 174 -17.38 10.66 0.26
C LEU A 174 -16.90 11.10 -1.12
N ASN A 175 -15.60 11.22 -1.34
CA ASN A 175 -15.05 11.51 -2.64
C ASN A 175 -15.07 10.25 -3.52
N PRO A 176 -15.82 10.22 -4.64
CA PRO A 176 -15.94 9.03 -5.48
C PRO A 176 -14.59 8.57 -6.06
N TRP A 177 -13.67 9.48 -6.35
CA TRP A 177 -12.35 9.12 -6.87
C TRP A 177 -11.49 8.40 -5.83
N VAL A 178 -11.60 8.78 -4.57
CA VAL A 178 -10.94 8.08 -3.45
C VAL A 178 -11.47 6.65 -3.32
N VAL A 179 -12.78 6.47 -3.39
CA VAL A 179 -13.41 5.14 -3.31
C VAL A 179 -13.06 4.29 -4.53
N ILE A 180 -13.10 4.86 -5.75
CA ILE A 180 -12.72 4.19 -7.00
C ILE A 180 -11.28 3.68 -6.91
N PHE A 181 -10.35 4.52 -6.46
CA PHE A 181 -8.95 4.10 -6.30
C PHE A 181 -8.80 3.05 -5.19
N GLY A 182 -9.47 3.21 -4.06
CA GLY A 182 -9.48 2.21 -2.99
C GLY A 182 -9.96 0.84 -3.48
N ILE A 183 -11.05 0.80 -4.26
CA ILE A 183 -11.55 -0.43 -4.90
C ILE A 183 -10.52 -1.01 -5.87
N SER A 184 -9.84 -0.18 -6.65
CA SER A 184 -8.77 -0.64 -7.56
C SER A 184 -7.65 -1.33 -6.79
N VAL A 185 -7.24 -0.80 -5.63
CA VAL A 185 -6.21 -1.40 -4.77
C VAL A 185 -6.68 -2.74 -4.18
N VAL A 186 -7.97 -2.91 -3.87
CA VAL A 186 -8.52 -4.23 -3.48
C VAL A 186 -8.32 -5.25 -4.60
N PHE A 187 -8.64 -4.89 -5.85
CA PHE A 187 -8.47 -5.81 -6.98
C PHE A 187 -7.00 -6.04 -7.32
N LEU A 188 -6.13 -5.04 -7.18
CA LEU A 188 -4.68 -5.22 -7.31
C LEU A 188 -4.15 -6.21 -6.26
N ALA A 189 -4.55 -6.05 -4.99
CA ALA A 189 -4.19 -6.98 -3.93
C ALA A 189 -4.67 -8.41 -4.26
N ARG A 190 -5.89 -8.57 -4.81
CA ARG A 190 -6.42 -9.87 -5.25
C ARG A 190 -5.64 -10.47 -6.42
N ILE A 191 -5.19 -9.66 -7.39
CA ILE A 191 -4.28 -10.10 -8.45
C ILE A 191 -2.99 -10.67 -7.84
N LEU A 192 -2.35 -9.91 -6.96
CA LEU A 192 -1.12 -10.33 -6.28
C LEU A 192 -1.37 -11.57 -5.41
N GLY A 193 -2.50 -11.60 -4.69
CA GLY A 193 -2.91 -12.75 -3.88
C GLY A 193 -3.11 -14.01 -4.69
N THR A 194 -3.75 -13.93 -5.88
CA THR A 194 -3.91 -15.08 -6.77
C THR A 194 -2.56 -15.58 -7.30
N LEU A 195 -1.67 -14.67 -7.70
CA LEU A 195 -0.33 -15.03 -8.16
C LEU A 195 0.52 -15.65 -7.04
N TYR A 196 0.39 -15.15 -5.80
CA TYR A 196 1.08 -15.69 -4.65
C TYR A 196 0.60 -17.11 -4.31
N ILE A 197 -0.71 -17.33 -4.23
CA ILE A 197 -1.29 -18.66 -3.99
C ILE A 197 -0.87 -19.65 -5.08
N ASN A 198 -0.86 -19.24 -6.35
CA ASN A 198 -0.38 -20.08 -7.46
C ASN A 198 1.09 -20.52 -7.29
N ASN A 199 1.92 -19.67 -6.67
CA ASN A 199 3.33 -19.95 -6.41
C ASN A 199 3.54 -20.83 -5.16
N ASN A 200 2.76 -20.60 -4.10
CA ASN A 200 3.03 -21.14 -2.78
C ASN A 200 2.21 -22.40 -2.44
N VAL A 201 1.08 -22.63 -3.13
CA VAL A 201 0.20 -23.80 -2.90
C VAL A 201 0.32 -24.78 -4.07
N ASN A 202 0.60 -26.05 -3.73
CA ASN A 202 0.73 -27.13 -4.71
C ASN A 202 -0.55 -27.98 -4.76
N ASP A 203 -1.61 -27.44 -5.34
CA ASP A 203 -2.90 -28.10 -5.55
C ASP A 203 -3.49 -27.66 -6.88
N ASP A 204 -3.71 -28.61 -7.82
CA ASP A 204 -4.16 -28.31 -9.18
C ASP A 204 -5.59 -27.77 -9.24
N ILE A 205 -6.45 -28.16 -8.29
CA ILE A 205 -7.83 -27.68 -8.21
C ILE A 205 -7.83 -26.20 -7.81
N ILE A 206 -7.06 -25.83 -6.79
CA ILE A 206 -6.88 -24.45 -6.36
C ILE A 206 -6.25 -23.62 -7.49
N ARG A 207 -5.20 -24.11 -8.15
CA ARG A 207 -4.54 -23.45 -9.29
C ARG A 207 -5.50 -23.18 -10.46
N GLY A 208 -6.42 -24.10 -10.73
CA GLY A 208 -7.47 -23.90 -11.73
C GLY A 208 -8.39 -22.72 -11.41
N ARG A 209 -8.80 -22.61 -10.15
CA ARG A 209 -9.65 -21.49 -9.66
C ARG A 209 -8.87 -20.18 -9.61
N VAL A 210 -7.59 -20.21 -9.23
CA VAL A 210 -6.68 -19.05 -9.21
C VAL A 210 -6.63 -18.38 -10.58
N ARG A 211 -6.40 -19.15 -11.67
CA ARG A 211 -6.33 -18.57 -13.03
C ARG A 211 -7.62 -17.87 -13.45
N LYS A 212 -8.78 -18.44 -13.11
CA LYS A 212 -10.07 -17.80 -13.37
C LYS A 212 -10.23 -16.50 -12.59
N GLN A 213 -9.87 -16.51 -11.29
CA GLN A 213 -9.95 -15.32 -10.44
C GLN A 213 -8.94 -14.25 -10.87
N LEU A 214 -7.77 -14.64 -11.34
CA LEU A 214 -6.75 -13.73 -11.84
C LEU A 214 -7.29 -12.89 -13.02
N LEU A 215 -7.96 -13.51 -13.99
CA LEU A 215 -8.58 -12.78 -15.11
C LEU A 215 -9.67 -11.82 -14.64
N VAL A 216 -10.60 -12.29 -13.81
CA VAL A 216 -11.71 -11.48 -13.30
C VAL A 216 -11.16 -10.27 -12.53
N ASN A 217 -10.21 -10.48 -11.61
CA ASN A 217 -9.65 -9.39 -10.82
C ASN A 217 -8.83 -8.41 -11.67
N THR A 218 -8.17 -8.89 -12.75
CA THR A 218 -7.44 -8.01 -13.67
C THR A 218 -8.39 -7.08 -14.43
N VAL A 219 -9.50 -7.60 -14.95
CA VAL A 219 -10.50 -6.76 -15.64
C VAL A 219 -11.10 -5.74 -14.67
N LEU A 220 -11.46 -6.15 -13.46
CA LEU A 220 -12.02 -5.24 -12.46
C LEU A 220 -10.98 -4.20 -11.99
N PHE A 221 -9.71 -4.59 -11.82
CA PHE A 221 -8.64 -3.64 -11.52
C PHE A 221 -8.55 -2.55 -12.59
N LEU A 222 -8.48 -2.93 -13.87
CA LEU A 222 -8.38 -1.98 -14.97
C LEU A 222 -9.62 -1.07 -15.06
N LEU A 223 -10.82 -1.63 -14.81
CA LEU A 223 -12.07 -0.87 -14.82
C LEU A 223 -12.08 0.28 -13.80
N PHE A 224 -11.50 0.08 -12.62
CA PHE A 224 -11.46 1.12 -11.57
C PHE A 224 -10.16 1.94 -11.61
N PHE A 225 -9.03 1.35 -11.93
CA PHE A 225 -7.74 2.04 -11.92
C PHE A 225 -7.57 3.01 -13.09
N LEU A 226 -7.94 2.60 -14.31
CA LEU A 226 -7.72 3.45 -15.49
C LEU A 226 -8.49 4.78 -15.45
N PRO A 227 -9.79 4.83 -15.07
CA PRO A 227 -10.48 6.10 -14.92
C PRO A 227 -9.81 7.03 -13.91
N PHE A 228 -9.40 6.51 -12.75
CA PHE A 228 -8.67 7.30 -11.75
C PHE A 228 -7.35 7.83 -12.31
N LEU A 229 -6.56 6.97 -12.96
CA LEU A 229 -5.28 7.37 -13.55
C LEU A 229 -5.46 8.45 -14.62
N ILE A 230 -6.43 8.29 -15.51
CA ILE A 230 -6.71 9.26 -16.58
C ILE A 230 -7.10 10.61 -15.96
N VAL A 231 -8.04 10.63 -15.02
CA VAL A 231 -8.49 11.87 -14.37
C VAL A 231 -7.33 12.53 -13.62
N THR A 232 -6.48 11.77 -12.95
CA THR A 232 -5.30 12.30 -12.25
C THR A 232 -4.29 12.89 -13.21
N LEU A 233 -3.99 12.25 -14.35
CA LEU A 233 -2.99 12.73 -15.29
C LEU A 233 -3.46 13.93 -16.12
N VAL A 234 -4.76 13.97 -16.48
CA VAL A 234 -5.33 15.03 -17.36
C VAL A 234 -5.90 16.19 -16.55
N GLY A 235 -6.26 15.96 -15.29
CA GLY A 235 -6.82 16.95 -14.38
C GLY A 235 -5.80 18.01 -13.91
N GLU A 236 -6.29 18.94 -13.12
CA GLU A 236 -5.45 19.91 -12.43
C GLU A 236 -4.73 19.23 -11.24
N GLY A 237 -3.51 19.67 -10.97
CA GLY A 237 -2.71 19.23 -9.83
C GLY A 237 -2.13 20.41 -9.05
N TYR A 238 -1.57 20.12 -7.90
CA TYR A 238 -1.12 21.11 -6.93
C TYR A 238 0.37 21.41 -7.13
N ALA A 239 0.66 22.50 -7.81
CA ALA A 239 2.02 22.97 -8.11
C ALA A 239 2.49 24.00 -7.08
N VAL A 240 3.81 24.13 -6.93
CA VAL A 240 4.47 25.19 -6.17
C VAL A 240 5.16 26.11 -7.15
N ASN A 241 4.80 27.39 -7.17
CA ASN A 241 5.43 28.37 -8.04
C ASN A 241 6.80 28.85 -7.49
N GLU A 242 7.52 29.68 -8.24
CA GLU A 242 8.84 30.22 -7.84
C GLU A 242 8.80 31.03 -6.55
N ALA A 243 7.66 31.63 -6.20
CA ALA A 243 7.46 32.36 -4.94
C ALA A 243 7.14 31.45 -3.75
N GLY A 244 7.10 30.12 -3.93
CA GLY A 244 6.73 29.16 -2.89
C GLY A 244 5.22 29.08 -2.61
N VAL A 245 4.38 29.72 -3.45
CA VAL A 245 2.92 29.73 -3.33
C VAL A 245 2.34 28.53 -4.07
N ILE A 246 1.35 27.88 -3.46
CA ILE A 246 0.67 26.71 -4.06
C ILE A 246 -0.41 27.19 -5.02
N VAL A 247 -0.37 26.68 -6.24
CA VAL A 247 -1.28 27.01 -7.33
C VAL A 247 -1.81 25.74 -8.01
N MET A 248 -2.97 25.84 -8.65
CA MET A 248 -3.48 24.75 -9.49
C MET A 248 -2.86 24.86 -10.89
N GLU A 249 -2.29 23.75 -11.37
CA GLU A 249 -1.65 23.65 -12.70
C GLU A 249 -2.35 22.54 -13.50
N PRO A 250 -2.83 22.82 -14.73
CA PRO A 250 -3.40 21.79 -15.60
C PRO A 250 -2.39 20.70 -15.93
N MET A 251 -2.84 19.44 -15.91
CA MET A 251 -2.03 18.26 -16.23
C MET A 251 -0.73 18.15 -15.42
N LYS A 252 -0.69 18.66 -14.18
CA LYS A 252 0.54 18.72 -13.37
C LYS A 252 1.25 17.38 -13.29
N TYR A 253 0.52 16.30 -12.99
CA TYR A 253 1.13 14.97 -12.81
C TYR A 253 1.61 14.38 -14.13
N LEU A 254 0.94 14.66 -15.25
CA LEU A 254 1.41 14.28 -16.59
C LEU A 254 2.68 15.07 -16.96
N ASN A 255 2.69 16.38 -16.71
CA ASN A 255 3.85 17.24 -16.93
C ASN A 255 5.05 16.75 -16.08
N ASN A 256 4.82 16.36 -14.83
CA ASN A 256 5.86 15.77 -13.99
C ASN A 256 6.43 14.48 -14.59
N LEU A 257 5.56 13.60 -15.10
CA LEU A 257 5.98 12.35 -15.73
C LEU A 257 6.80 12.58 -17.00
N LEU A 258 6.41 13.58 -17.83
CA LEU A 258 7.11 13.93 -19.06
C LEU A 258 8.44 14.67 -18.78
N ALA A 259 8.44 15.60 -17.84
CA ALA A 259 9.66 16.32 -17.42
C ALA A 259 10.70 15.37 -16.79
N MET A 260 10.24 14.40 -16.05
CA MET A 260 11.07 13.35 -15.46
C MET A 260 10.98 12.06 -16.30
N TRP A 261 11.28 12.14 -17.61
CA TRP A 261 11.13 11.02 -18.55
C TRP A 261 11.73 9.66 -18.12
N PRO A 262 12.82 9.56 -17.30
CA PRO A 262 13.25 8.27 -16.78
C PRO A 262 12.18 7.59 -15.93
N LEU A 263 11.35 8.34 -15.21
CA LEU A 263 10.22 7.79 -14.45
C LEU A 263 9.13 7.22 -15.37
N ALA A 264 8.91 7.85 -16.53
CA ALA A 264 7.99 7.30 -17.53
C ALA A 264 8.46 5.94 -18.07
N ILE A 265 9.76 5.76 -18.27
CA ILE A 265 10.35 4.47 -18.66
C ILE A 265 10.16 3.45 -17.53
N ILE A 266 10.46 3.82 -16.29
CA ILE A 266 10.29 2.94 -15.12
C ILE A 266 8.83 2.53 -14.97
N LEU A 267 7.89 3.46 -15.16
CA LEU A 267 6.45 3.17 -15.15
C LEU A 267 6.09 2.13 -16.22
N LEU A 268 6.55 2.34 -17.45
CA LEU A 268 6.29 1.41 -18.57
C LEU A 268 6.85 0.03 -18.28
N VAL A 269 8.09 -0.05 -17.82
CA VAL A 269 8.72 -1.33 -17.40
C VAL A 269 7.90 -2.01 -16.30
N GLY A 270 7.46 -1.24 -15.30
CA GLY A 270 6.60 -1.74 -14.22
C GLY A 270 5.30 -2.35 -14.73
N VAL A 271 4.60 -1.65 -15.63
CA VAL A 271 3.36 -2.13 -16.26
C VAL A 271 3.61 -3.40 -17.09
N VAL A 272 4.68 -3.42 -17.90
CA VAL A 272 5.04 -4.59 -18.71
C VAL A 272 5.34 -5.81 -17.82
N LEU A 273 6.07 -5.63 -16.74
CA LEU A 273 6.38 -6.72 -15.80
C LEU A 273 5.12 -7.26 -15.10
N LEU A 274 4.22 -6.37 -14.68
CA LEU A 274 2.93 -6.76 -14.08
C LEU A 274 2.10 -7.59 -15.06
N LEU A 275 1.92 -7.08 -16.28
CA LEU A 275 1.18 -7.77 -17.34
C LEU A 275 1.84 -9.09 -17.74
N PHE A 276 3.17 -9.14 -17.85
CA PHE A 276 3.91 -10.37 -18.11
C PHE A 276 3.62 -11.45 -17.06
N GLY A 277 3.66 -11.09 -15.76
CA GLY A 277 3.35 -12.01 -14.67
C GLY A 277 1.92 -12.56 -14.78
N ILE A 278 0.94 -11.70 -15.06
CA ILE A 278 -0.48 -12.07 -15.22
C ILE A 278 -0.68 -12.96 -16.45
N VAL A 279 -0.29 -12.47 -17.63
CA VAL A 279 -0.56 -13.14 -18.92
C VAL A 279 0.13 -14.49 -18.98
N LYS A 280 1.40 -14.58 -18.57
CA LYS A 280 2.14 -15.85 -18.59
C LYS A 280 1.53 -16.89 -17.64
N THR A 281 1.04 -16.47 -16.46
CA THR A 281 0.35 -17.37 -15.51
C THR A 281 -0.97 -17.89 -16.07
N VAL A 282 -1.71 -17.04 -16.80
CA VAL A 282 -2.98 -17.44 -17.42
C VAL A 282 -2.77 -18.40 -18.58
N LEU A 283 -1.78 -18.10 -19.46
CA LEU A 283 -1.55 -18.87 -20.70
C LEU A 283 -0.80 -20.18 -20.47
N LYS A 284 0.07 -20.25 -19.44
CA LYS A 284 0.90 -21.42 -19.14
C LYS A 284 0.56 -21.97 -17.76
N PRO A 285 -0.24 -23.07 -17.68
CA PRO A 285 -0.63 -23.68 -16.40
C PRO A 285 0.52 -24.08 -15.48
N GLU A 286 1.63 -24.52 -16.05
CA GLU A 286 2.85 -24.92 -15.33
C GLU A 286 3.67 -23.74 -14.81
N TYR A 287 3.35 -22.49 -15.23
CA TYR A 287 4.08 -21.31 -14.78
C TYR A 287 3.53 -20.79 -13.44
N VAL A 288 4.22 -21.08 -12.36
CA VAL A 288 3.85 -20.71 -11.00
C VAL A 288 4.52 -19.43 -10.48
N ARG A 289 5.56 -18.92 -11.15
CA ARG A 289 6.41 -17.82 -10.67
C ARG A 289 5.92 -16.42 -11.05
N GLY A 290 4.67 -16.27 -11.47
CA GLY A 290 4.09 -14.99 -11.92
C GLY A 290 4.11 -13.87 -10.90
N ILE A 291 4.09 -14.20 -9.60
CA ILE A 291 4.13 -13.22 -8.51
C ILE A 291 5.40 -12.35 -8.53
N TRP A 292 6.56 -12.90 -8.95
CA TRP A 292 7.81 -12.16 -8.88
C TRP A 292 7.89 -11.03 -9.92
N PRO A 293 7.70 -11.25 -11.24
CA PRO A 293 7.66 -10.14 -12.18
C PRO A 293 6.51 -9.18 -11.89
N ALA A 294 5.31 -9.68 -11.53
CA ALA A 294 4.19 -8.83 -11.20
C ALA A 294 4.46 -7.97 -9.95
N GLY A 295 5.07 -8.54 -8.92
CA GLY A 295 5.43 -7.82 -7.70
C GLY A 295 6.45 -6.71 -7.95
N ILE A 296 7.53 -7.00 -8.68
CA ILE A 296 8.50 -5.98 -9.09
C ILE A 296 7.78 -4.89 -9.90
N GLY A 297 6.92 -5.29 -10.85
CA GLY A 297 6.15 -4.35 -11.65
C GLY A 297 5.30 -3.41 -10.80
N VAL A 298 4.58 -3.94 -9.81
CA VAL A 298 3.76 -3.13 -8.88
C VAL A 298 4.63 -2.17 -8.06
N VAL A 299 5.77 -2.64 -7.53
CA VAL A 299 6.70 -1.77 -6.77
C VAL A 299 7.14 -0.59 -7.63
N LEU A 300 7.53 -0.84 -8.89
CA LEU A 300 7.97 0.23 -9.81
C LEU A 300 6.84 1.21 -10.13
N VAL A 301 5.64 0.71 -10.42
CA VAL A 301 4.47 1.58 -10.72
C VAL A 301 4.14 2.46 -9.53
N VAL A 302 4.02 1.89 -8.33
CA VAL A 302 3.68 2.64 -7.12
C VAL A 302 4.78 3.64 -6.76
N LEU A 303 6.05 3.24 -6.87
CA LEU A 303 7.19 4.15 -6.69
C LEU A 303 7.04 5.40 -7.58
N VAL A 304 6.78 5.22 -8.88
CA VAL A 304 6.63 6.35 -9.81
C VAL A 304 5.44 7.22 -9.45
N LEU A 305 4.29 6.64 -9.08
CA LEU A 305 3.11 7.40 -8.66
C LEU A 305 3.41 8.31 -7.46
N PHE A 306 4.13 7.81 -6.44
CA PHE A 306 4.55 8.65 -5.32
C PHE A 306 5.58 9.72 -5.74
N LEU A 307 6.53 9.38 -6.61
CA LEU A 307 7.55 10.34 -7.05
C LEU A 307 6.94 11.50 -7.83
N ILE A 308 5.98 11.26 -8.73
CA ILE A 308 5.30 12.34 -9.47
C ILE A 308 4.38 13.18 -8.57
N ALA A 309 3.90 12.62 -7.45
CA ALA A 309 3.09 13.36 -6.48
C ALA A 309 3.90 14.35 -5.64
N GLY A 310 5.21 14.09 -5.39
CA GLY A 310 6.02 14.93 -4.49
C GLY A 310 7.18 15.66 -5.13
N TRP A 311 7.71 15.16 -6.25
CA TRP A 311 8.83 15.78 -6.95
C TRP A 311 8.37 16.87 -7.95
N ASN A 312 9.33 17.63 -8.47
CA ASN A 312 9.12 18.69 -9.46
C ASN A 312 8.14 19.77 -8.98
N ASN A 313 8.43 20.38 -7.82
CA ASN A 313 7.63 21.47 -7.24
C ASN A 313 6.13 21.13 -7.14
N THR A 314 5.82 20.00 -6.51
CA THR A 314 4.46 19.50 -6.34
C THR A 314 4.14 19.38 -4.85
N ALA A 315 2.93 19.79 -4.46
CA ALA A 315 2.43 19.56 -3.12
C ALA A 315 1.90 18.12 -3.04
N TYR A 316 2.62 17.26 -2.33
CA TYR A 316 2.30 15.83 -2.27
C TYR A 316 1.09 15.49 -1.39
N TYR A 317 0.72 16.36 -0.46
CA TYR A 317 -0.48 16.19 0.36
C TYR A 317 -1.29 17.48 0.33
N PRO A 318 -2.20 17.59 -0.63
CA PRO A 318 -2.96 18.81 -0.84
C PRO A 318 -4.05 19.03 0.21
N SER A 319 -4.30 20.29 0.56
CA SER A 319 -5.45 20.69 1.36
C SER A 319 -6.57 21.18 0.46
N THR A 320 -7.78 20.64 0.67
CA THR A 320 -9.02 21.12 0.03
C THR A 320 -9.72 22.18 0.85
N ALA A 321 -9.37 22.35 2.14
CA ALA A 321 -9.92 23.39 3.00
C ALA A 321 -9.22 24.74 2.76
N GLU A 322 -7.89 24.72 2.65
CA GLU A 322 -7.06 25.91 2.45
C GLU A 322 -5.86 25.54 1.57
N LEU A 323 -5.83 26.06 0.35
CA LEU A 323 -4.83 25.68 -0.65
C LEU A 323 -3.39 25.85 -0.11
N GLN A 324 -3.10 26.93 0.61
CA GLN A 324 -1.77 27.25 1.14
C GLN A 324 -1.35 26.38 2.34
N SER A 325 -2.27 25.63 2.91
CA SER A 325 -2.00 24.60 3.93
C SER A 325 -1.47 23.29 3.34
N SER A 326 -1.46 23.13 2.02
CA SER A 326 -0.96 21.93 1.35
C SER A 326 0.51 21.66 1.68
N LEU A 327 0.87 20.36 1.83
CA LEU A 327 2.20 19.95 2.24
C LEU A 327 3.09 19.65 1.02
N THR A 328 4.29 20.21 1.07
CA THR A 328 5.38 19.98 0.11
C THR A 328 6.56 19.30 0.82
N LEU A 329 7.53 18.81 0.08
CA LEU A 329 8.74 18.24 0.67
C LEU A 329 9.47 19.28 1.55
N GLN A 330 9.47 20.54 1.13
CA GLN A 330 10.19 21.64 1.78
C GLN A 330 9.51 22.09 3.08
N ASN A 331 8.16 22.17 3.09
CA ASN A 331 7.44 22.75 4.23
C ASN A 331 7.04 21.73 5.30
N SER A 332 7.23 20.42 5.05
CA SER A 332 6.76 19.36 5.95
C SER A 332 7.84 18.43 6.46
N SER A 333 9.09 18.56 5.94
CA SER A 333 10.20 17.70 6.32
C SER A 333 10.75 18.03 7.70
N SER A 334 11.40 17.04 8.30
CA SER A 334 12.17 17.16 9.54
C SER A 334 13.41 18.03 9.34
N SER A 335 14.10 18.38 10.43
CA SER A 335 15.34 19.18 10.37
C SER A 335 16.42 18.50 9.53
N GLU A 336 17.33 19.31 8.95
CA GLU A 336 18.48 18.80 8.19
C GLU A 336 19.32 17.82 9.02
N PHE A 337 19.51 18.12 10.31
CA PHE A 337 20.23 17.23 11.23
C PHE A 337 19.57 15.85 11.32
N THR A 338 18.25 15.80 11.53
CA THR A 338 17.50 14.54 11.63
C THR A 338 17.58 13.75 10.34
N LEU A 339 17.30 14.39 9.19
CA LEU A 339 17.36 13.71 7.90
C LEU A 339 18.75 13.17 7.59
N LYS A 340 19.81 13.91 7.97
CA LYS A 340 21.20 13.50 7.78
C LYS A 340 21.61 12.33 8.70
N ALA A 341 21.19 12.37 9.96
CA ALA A 341 21.44 11.26 10.90
C ALA A 341 20.76 9.98 10.39
N MET A 342 19.49 10.07 9.98
CA MET A 342 18.74 8.95 9.41
C MET A 342 19.35 8.46 8.08
N PHE A 343 19.90 9.34 7.26
CA PHE A 343 20.59 8.95 6.03
C PHE A 343 21.75 7.99 6.33
N TYR A 344 22.57 8.27 7.32
CA TYR A 344 23.64 7.33 7.72
C TYR A 344 23.09 6.01 8.25
N VAL A 345 22.02 6.05 9.03
CA VAL A 345 21.36 4.82 9.54
C VAL A 345 20.77 4.00 8.39
N SER A 346 20.32 4.63 7.31
CA SER A 346 19.73 3.91 6.15
C SER A 346 20.74 2.96 5.46
N PHE A 347 22.05 3.12 5.63
CA PHE A 347 23.05 2.14 5.16
C PHE A 347 22.94 0.77 5.85
N LEU A 348 22.21 0.66 6.96
CA LEU A 348 21.91 -0.63 7.59
C LEU A 348 20.72 -1.36 6.91
N VAL A 349 19.90 -0.65 6.14
CA VAL A 349 18.72 -1.22 5.47
C VAL A 349 19.05 -2.41 4.54
N PRO A 350 20.13 -2.39 3.72
CA PRO A 350 20.51 -3.54 2.91
C PRO A 350 20.74 -4.82 3.71
N PHE A 351 21.31 -4.73 4.92
CA PHE A 351 21.51 -5.89 5.81
C PHE A 351 20.18 -6.46 6.29
N VAL A 352 19.25 -5.59 6.67
CA VAL A 352 17.89 -5.97 7.07
C VAL A 352 17.15 -6.62 5.90
N LEU A 353 17.25 -6.06 4.70
CA LEU A 353 16.65 -6.64 3.49
C LEU A 353 17.25 -8.01 3.15
N ALA A 354 18.57 -8.17 3.28
CA ALA A 354 19.21 -9.47 3.09
C ALA A 354 18.69 -10.52 4.07
N TYR A 355 18.50 -10.14 5.34
CA TYR A 355 17.90 -11.01 6.35
C TYR A 355 16.44 -11.36 6.02
N ILE A 356 15.64 -10.38 5.61
CA ILE A 356 14.25 -10.61 5.18
C ILE A 356 14.20 -11.59 4.00
N VAL A 357 15.06 -11.40 2.98
CA VAL A 357 15.14 -12.31 1.83
C VAL A 357 15.55 -13.72 2.27
N TYR A 358 16.49 -13.83 3.19
CA TYR A 358 16.89 -15.12 3.75
C TYR A 358 15.73 -15.80 4.48
N ALA A 359 15.07 -15.09 5.39
CA ALA A 359 13.93 -15.61 6.14
C ALA A 359 12.77 -16.02 5.22
N TRP A 360 12.46 -15.18 4.21
CA TRP A 360 11.45 -15.48 3.20
C TRP A 360 11.74 -16.78 2.44
N ARG A 361 12.99 -16.94 1.97
CA ARG A 361 13.41 -18.16 1.25
C ARG A 361 13.37 -19.40 2.16
N ALA A 362 13.70 -19.25 3.45
CA ALA A 362 13.62 -20.34 4.41
C ALA A 362 12.17 -20.82 4.63
N ILE A 363 11.24 -19.88 4.74
CA ILE A 363 9.80 -20.17 4.90
C ILE A 363 9.20 -20.82 3.64
N ASP A 364 9.60 -20.35 2.44
CA ASP A 364 9.05 -20.84 1.17
C ASP A 364 9.88 -21.98 0.54
N LYS A 365 10.66 -22.69 1.34
CA LYS A 365 11.54 -23.77 0.84
C LYS A 365 10.74 -24.91 0.20
N LYS A 366 9.55 -25.21 0.73
CA LYS A 366 8.59 -26.18 0.20
C LYS A 366 7.24 -25.48 -0.02
N ALA A 367 6.59 -25.75 -1.16
CA ALA A 367 5.21 -25.31 -1.39
C ALA A 367 4.26 -26.14 -0.53
N ILE A 368 3.21 -25.50 -0.02
CA ILE A 368 2.20 -26.12 0.84
C ILE A 368 1.39 -27.12 0.02
N ASP A 369 1.28 -28.35 0.53
CA ASP A 369 0.48 -29.43 -0.05
C ASP A 369 -0.48 -30.02 1.00
N ARG A 370 -1.31 -31.00 0.60
CA ARG A 370 -2.29 -31.65 1.47
C ARG A 370 -1.63 -32.49 2.57
N GLU A 371 -0.47 -33.10 2.27
CA GLU A 371 0.27 -33.93 3.23
C GLU A 371 0.76 -33.09 4.40
N GLU A 372 1.35 -31.91 4.11
CA GLU A 372 1.80 -30.97 5.14
C GLU A 372 0.66 -30.55 6.09
N ILE A 373 -0.53 -30.26 5.53
CA ILE A 373 -1.67 -29.85 6.37
C ILE A 373 -2.22 -31.00 7.22
N ALA A 374 -2.08 -32.25 6.79
CA ALA A 374 -2.50 -33.42 7.54
C ALA A 374 -1.54 -33.77 8.69
N GLU A 375 -0.25 -33.46 8.54
CA GLU A 375 0.80 -33.79 9.51
C GLU A 375 1.10 -32.66 10.51
N ASP A 376 0.75 -31.40 10.19
CA ASP A 376 1.11 -30.24 11.02
C ASP A 376 -0.09 -29.76 11.87
N ASP A 377 -0.08 -30.15 13.16
CA ASP A 377 -1.06 -29.68 14.16
C ASP A 377 -0.90 -28.19 14.51
N HIS A 378 0.20 -27.56 14.09
CA HIS A 378 0.49 -26.14 14.33
C HIS A 378 0.25 -25.24 13.10
N ALA A 379 -0.23 -25.79 11.98
CA ALA A 379 -0.64 -25.01 10.82
C ALA A 379 -1.75 -24.00 11.21
N TYR A 380 -1.66 -22.80 10.64
CA TYR A 380 -2.65 -21.74 10.85
C TYR A 380 -4.07 -22.18 10.46
#